data_acf33429b42f48bd1a46ab53f533c236
#
_entry.id   acf33429b42f48bd1a46ab53f533c236
#
_cell.length_a   1.000
_cell.length_b   1.000
_cell.length_c   1.000
_cell.angle_alpha   90.00
_cell.angle_beta   90.00
_cell.angle_gamma   90.00
#
_symmetry.space_group_name_H-M   'P 1'
#
loop_
_entity.id
_entity.type
_entity.pdbx_description
1 polymer ?
#
loop_
_entity_poly.entity_id
_entity_poly.type
_entity_poly.pdbx_seq_one_letter_code
_entity_poly.pdbx_strand_id
1 'polypeptide(L)'
;MSEEMNDQMLVRRQKLQELYDLGIDPFGSKFDRSGLSSDLKEEWDQYSKEELVEKEADSHVAIAGRLMTKRGKGKAGFAHVQDLAGQIQIYVRKDQVGDDEFDLWKNADLGDIVGVEGVMFKTNTGELSVKAKKFTLLTKSLRPLPDKFHGLQDIEQRYRQRYLDLITNEDSTRTFINRSKIIQEMRNYLNNKGFLEVETPMMHQIAGGAAARPFVTHHNALDATLYMRIAIELHLKRLIVGGLEKVYEIGRVFRNEGVSTRHNPEFTMIELYEAYADYHDIMDLTESMVRHIANEVLGSAKVQYNGETIDLESAWTRLHIVDAVKEATGVDFYEVKSDEEAKALAKEHGIEIKDTMKYGHILNEFFEQKIEETLIQPTFIYGHPTEISPLAKKNPEDPRFTDRFELFIVGREHANAFTELNDPIDQKGRFEAQLVEKAQGNDEAHEMDEDYIEALEYGMPPTGGLGIGIDRLVMLLTDSPSIRDVLLFPYMRQK
;
A
#
# COMPACT_ATOMS: atom_id res chain seq x y z
N MET A 1 -3.59 -31.81 -10.68
CA MET A 1 -2.44 -32.73 -10.54
C MET A 1 -2.22 -32.95 -9.06
N SER A 2 -2.24 -34.22 -8.60
CA SER A 2 -1.90 -34.53 -7.20
C SER A 2 -0.40 -34.25 -7.04
N GLU A 3 -0.08 -33.28 -6.19
CA GLU A 3 1.31 -32.97 -5.84
C GLU A 3 1.92 -34.22 -5.20
N GLU A 4 3.04 -34.71 -5.70
CA GLU A 4 3.76 -35.82 -5.07
C GLU A 4 4.22 -35.36 -3.68
N MET A 5 3.78 -36.05 -2.63
CA MET A 5 4.20 -35.82 -1.28
C MET A 5 5.67 -36.20 -1.12
N ASN A 6 6.51 -35.29 -0.68
CA ASN A 6 7.89 -35.62 -0.34
C ASN A 6 7.97 -36.41 0.99
N ASP A 7 9.12 -37.04 1.24
CA ASP A 7 9.32 -37.89 2.43
C ASP A 7 9.04 -37.15 3.76
N GLN A 8 9.37 -35.86 3.85
CA GLN A 8 9.10 -35.07 5.05
C GLN A 8 7.60 -34.87 5.31
N MET A 9 6.82 -34.68 4.26
CA MET A 9 5.36 -34.58 4.38
C MET A 9 4.73 -35.90 4.81
N LEU A 10 5.26 -37.04 4.35
CA LEU A 10 4.80 -38.38 4.77
C LEU A 10 5.12 -38.61 6.24
N VAL A 11 6.34 -38.32 6.70
CA VAL A 11 6.73 -38.43 8.11
C VAL A 11 5.86 -37.57 9.02
N ARG A 12 5.55 -36.32 8.61
CA ARG A 12 4.67 -35.45 9.40
C ARG A 12 3.25 -35.95 9.50
N ARG A 13 2.72 -36.59 8.44
CA ARG A 13 1.40 -37.26 8.46
C ARG A 13 1.40 -38.50 9.34
N GLN A 14 2.49 -39.24 9.38
CA GLN A 14 2.64 -40.36 10.31
C GLN A 14 2.62 -39.83 11.77
N LYS A 15 3.39 -38.80 12.09
CA LYS A 15 3.36 -38.16 13.42
C LYS A 15 1.98 -37.60 13.78
N LEU A 16 1.23 -37.11 12.79
CA LEU A 16 -0.16 -36.69 13.01
C LEU A 16 -1.03 -37.87 13.48
N GLN A 17 -0.90 -39.03 12.84
CA GLN A 17 -1.63 -40.22 13.24
C GLN A 17 -1.22 -40.68 14.65
N GLU A 18 0.08 -40.66 14.97
CA GLU A 18 0.58 -40.98 16.31
C GLU A 18 -0.03 -40.07 17.41
N LEU A 19 -0.22 -38.77 17.13
CA LEU A 19 -0.90 -37.85 18.05
C LEU A 19 -2.36 -38.23 18.29
N TYR A 20 -3.10 -38.59 17.24
CA TYR A 20 -4.47 -39.09 17.36
C TYR A 20 -4.54 -40.38 18.16
N ASP A 21 -3.62 -41.29 17.92
CA ASP A 21 -3.55 -42.59 18.63
C ASP A 21 -3.25 -42.38 20.13
N LEU A 22 -2.54 -41.32 20.50
CA LEU A 22 -2.30 -40.90 21.88
C LEU A 22 -3.45 -40.11 22.50
N GLY A 23 -4.53 -39.83 21.76
CA GLY A 23 -5.64 -38.99 22.21
C GLY A 23 -5.31 -37.51 22.32
N ILE A 24 -4.24 -37.05 21.67
CA ILE A 24 -3.84 -35.65 21.66
C ILE A 24 -4.48 -34.98 20.44
N ASP A 25 -5.23 -33.88 20.66
CA ASP A 25 -5.74 -33.08 19.54
C ASP A 25 -4.59 -32.30 18.89
N PRO A 26 -4.22 -32.60 17.62
CA PRO A 26 -3.13 -31.93 16.94
C PRO A 26 -3.53 -30.58 16.34
N PHE A 27 -4.80 -30.18 16.48
CA PHE A 27 -5.36 -28.92 15.98
C PHE A 27 -6.20 -28.25 17.08
N GLY A 28 -5.53 -27.92 18.19
CA GLY A 28 -6.16 -27.36 19.37
C GLY A 28 -6.96 -26.08 19.13
N SER A 29 -7.78 -25.70 20.08
CA SER A 29 -8.73 -24.59 19.93
C SER A 29 -8.17 -23.28 20.47
N LYS A 30 -8.21 -23.07 21.77
CA LYS A 30 -7.85 -21.80 22.43
C LYS A 30 -6.57 -21.93 23.23
N PHE A 31 -5.75 -20.88 23.21
CA PHE A 31 -4.62 -20.71 24.10
C PHE A 31 -4.56 -19.23 24.55
N ASP A 32 -4.55 -19.00 25.86
CA ASP A 32 -4.51 -17.64 26.42
C ASP A 32 -3.05 -17.23 26.66
N ARG A 33 -2.52 -16.40 25.75
CA ARG A 33 -1.18 -15.84 25.89
C ARG A 33 -1.19 -14.55 26.74
N SER A 34 -0.11 -14.33 27.52
CA SER A 34 0.03 -13.15 28.36
C SER A 34 0.55 -11.91 27.64
N GLY A 35 1.26 -12.07 26.51
CA GLY A 35 1.82 -10.98 25.73
C GLY A 35 2.50 -11.46 24.46
N LEU A 36 2.97 -10.52 23.66
CA LEU A 36 3.82 -10.76 22.48
C LEU A 36 5.30 -10.80 22.88
N SER A 37 6.13 -11.36 22.02
CA SER A 37 7.58 -11.45 22.24
C SER A 37 8.24 -10.08 22.45
N SER A 38 7.77 -9.02 21.79
CA SER A 38 8.23 -7.64 22.00
C SER A 38 7.92 -7.13 23.39
N ASP A 39 6.65 -7.30 23.83
CA ASP A 39 6.17 -6.81 25.10
C ASP A 39 6.95 -7.44 26.26
N LEU A 40 7.17 -8.77 26.16
CA LEU A 40 7.93 -9.50 27.14
C LEU A 40 9.42 -9.08 27.17
N LYS A 41 10.00 -8.76 26.02
CA LYS A 41 11.39 -8.24 25.97
C LYS A 41 11.46 -6.85 26.59
N GLU A 42 10.52 -5.95 26.26
CA GLU A 42 10.47 -4.61 26.83
C GLU A 42 10.32 -4.64 28.35
N GLU A 43 9.46 -5.51 28.87
CA GLU A 43 9.19 -5.64 30.30
C GLU A 43 10.35 -6.30 31.06
N TRP A 44 10.94 -7.39 30.54
CA TRP A 44 11.85 -8.27 31.28
C TRP A 44 13.33 -8.17 30.93
N ASP A 45 13.71 -7.62 29.78
CA ASP A 45 15.12 -7.59 29.37
C ASP A 45 15.98 -6.59 30.15
N GLN A 46 15.37 -5.67 30.85
CA GLN A 46 16.05 -4.75 31.76
C GLN A 46 16.67 -5.42 33.01
N TYR A 47 16.15 -6.60 33.41
CA TYR A 47 16.61 -7.30 34.61
C TYR A 47 17.85 -8.19 34.31
N SER A 48 18.77 -8.25 35.27
CA SER A 48 19.91 -9.19 35.24
C SER A 48 19.43 -10.63 35.42
N LYS A 49 20.33 -11.58 35.17
CA LYS A 49 20.04 -13.00 35.36
C LYS A 49 19.69 -13.31 36.83
N GLU A 50 20.41 -12.69 37.75
CA GLU A 50 20.25 -12.85 39.19
C GLU A 50 18.90 -12.28 39.64
N GLU A 51 18.54 -11.08 39.19
CA GLU A 51 17.25 -10.45 39.50
C GLU A 51 16.06 -11.28 38.96
N LEU A 52 16.19 -11.89 37.78
CA LEU A 52 15.14 -12.77 37.24
C LEU A 52 14.97 -14.05 38.06
N VAL A 53 16.01 -14.54 38.71
CA VAL A 53 15.87 -15.67 39.67
C VAL A 53 15.09 -15.25 40.90
N GLU A 54 15.34 -14.06 41.44
CA GLU A 54 14.58 -13.51 42.58
C GLU A 54 13.11 -13.24 42.25
N LYS A 55 12.85 -12.85 40.99
CA LYS A 55 11.51 -12.54 40.45
C LYS A 55 10.82 -13.75 39.78
N GLU A 56 11.31 -14.98 39.94
CA GLU A 56 10.75 -16.16 39.26
C GLU A 56 9.25 -16.30 39.51
N ALA A 57 8.77 -16.01 40.70
CA ALA A 57 7.34 -16.11 41.06
C ALA A 57 6.45 -15.08 40.35
N ASP A 58 7.01 -13.91 39.99
CA ASP A 58 6.27 -12.82 39.37
C ASP A 58 6.38 -12.85 37.82
N SER A 59 7.34 -13.64 37.30
CA SER A 59 7.68 -13.68 35.87
C SER A 59 6.96 -14.79 35.08
N HIS A 60 5.78 -15.23 35.55
CA HIS A 60 4.98 -16.21 34.85
C HIS A 60 4.40 -15.63 33.55
N VAL A 61 4.69 -16.31 32.44
CA VAL A 61 4.23 -15.91 31.10
C VAL A 61 3.68 -17.11 30.34
N ALA A 62 2.76 -16.82 29.43
CA ALA A 62 2.24 -17.75 28.45
C ALA A 62 2.44 -17.15 27.05
N ILE A 63 3.20 -17.84 26.21
CA ILE A 63 3.50 -17.43 24.83
C ILE A 63 2.95 -18.47 23.86
N ALA A 64 2.58 -18.02 22.66
CA ALA A 64 2.20 -18.91 21.57
C ALA A 64 2.71 -18.37 20.24
N GLY A 65 3.16 -19.28 19.39
CA GLY A 65 3.67 -18.93 18.06
C GLY A 65 4.21 -20.13 17.30
N ARG A 66 4.87 -19.85 16.20
CA ARG A 66 5.45 -20.86 15.31
C ARG A 66 6.85 -21.25 15.76
N LEU A 67 7.11 -22.55 15.83
CA LEU A 67 8.39 -23.14 16.15
C LEU A 67 9.35 -22.96 14.95
N MET A 68 10.31 -22.04 15.08
CA MET A 68 11.21 -21.67 13.96
C MET A 68 12.56 -22.37 14.04
N THR A 69 13.10 -22.53 15.23
CA THR A 69 14.37 -23.22 15.47
C THR A 69 14.21 -24.23 16.62
N LYS A 70 15.02 -25.25 16.59
CA LYS A 70 15.04 -26.24 17.66
C LYS A 70 16.42 -26.87 17.75
N ARG A 71 17.01 -26.88 18.95
CA ARG A 71 18.32 -27.48 19.24
C ARG A 71 18.31 -28.09 20.63
N GLY A 72 18.98 -29.21 20.81
CA GLY A 72 19.11 -29.85 22.10
C GLY A 72 19.59 -31.30 22.01
N LYS A 73 20.09 -31.82 23.09
CA LYS A 73 20.48 -33.24 23.24
C LYS A 73 20.02 -33.72 24.62
N GLY A 74 19.60 -35.00 24.67
CA GLY A 74 19.24 -35.64 25.92
C GLY A 74 17.94 -35.11 26.52
N LYS A 75 18.03 -34.55 27.74
CA LYS A 75 16.87 -34.17 28.57
C LYS A 75 16.51 -32.68 28.56
N ALA A 76 17.12 -31.90 27.66
CA ALA A 76 16.87 -30.47 27.57
C ALA A 76 17.12 -29.93 26.16
N GLY A 77 16.50 -28.81 25.81
CA GLY A 77 16.78 -28.10 24.57
C GLY A 77 16.21 -26.69 24.51
N PHE A 78 16.64 -25.98 23.51
CA PHE A 78 16.21 -24.63 23.20
C PHE A 78 15.47 -24.59 21.87
N ALA A 79 14.57 -23.67 21.73
CA ALA A 79 13.90 -23.36 20.49
C ALA A 79 13.54 -21.87 20.41
N HIS A 80 13.26 -21.35 19.20
CA HIS A 80 12.67 -20.03 19.05
C HIS A 80 11.24 -20.18 18.58
N VAL A 81 10.36 -19.45 19.25
CA VAL A 81 8.93 -19.33 18.92
C VAL A 81 8.72 -17.93 18.33
N GLN A 82 8.15 -17.89 17.14
CA GLN A 82 7.84 -16.66 16.40
C GLN A 82 6.37 -16.30 16.53
N ASP A 83 6.11 -15.07 16.92
CA ASP A 83 4.78 -14.44 16.91
C ASP A 83 4.74 -13.24 15.95
N LEU A 84 3.71 -12.39 16.06
CA LEU A 84 3.55 -11.19 15.24
C LEU A 84 4.69 -10.17 15.44
N ALA A 85 5.22 -10.10 16.65
CA ALA A 85 6.18 -9.06 17.07
C ALA A 85 7.65 -9.50 16.99
N GLY A 86 7.89 -10.77 16.67
CA GLY A 86 9.24 -11.30 16.52
C GLY A 86 9.41 -12.71 17.08
N GLN A 87 10.56 -13.00 17.64
CA GLN A 87 10.90 -14.32 18.16
C GLN A 87 11.36 -14.23 19.61
N ILE A 88 11.00 -15.23 20.41
CA ILE A 88 11.51 -15.40 21.77
C ILE A 88 12.05 -16.81 21.94
N GLN A 89 13.18 -16.96 22.67
CA GLN A 89 13.77 -18.25 22.96
C GLN A 89 12.96 -18.95 24.07
N ILE A 90 12.77 -20.25 23.93
CA ILE A 90 12.25 -21.13 24.99
C ILE A 90 13.30 -22.15 25.41
N TYR A 91 13.31 -22.52 26.66
CA TYR A 91 14.12 -23.58 27.23
C TYR A 91 13.25 -24.65 27.83
N VAL A 92 13.27 -25.86 27.23
CA VAL A 92 12.44 -26.99 27.65
C VAL A 92 13.32 -28.06 28.30
N ARG A 93 12.94 -28.47 29.52
CA ARG A 93 13.63 -29.51 30.27
C ARG A 93 12.63 -30.57 30.72
N LYS A 94 13.04 -31.86 30.60
CA LYS A 94 12.20 -33.01 30.94
C LYS A 94 11.73 -32.99 32.39
N ASP A 95 12.62 -32.58 33.34
CA ASP A 95 12.33 -32.49 34.77
C ASP A 95 11.43 -31.31 35.17
N GLN A 96 11.20 -30.38 34.22
CA GLN A 96 10.31 -29.23 34.45
C GLN A 96 8.91 -29.40 33.85
N VAL A 97 8.85 -29.96 32.61
CA VAL A 97 7.58 -30.13 31.88
C VAL A 97 6.95 -31.52 32.04
N GLY A 98 7.73 -32.52 32.54
CA GLY A 98 7.29 -33.91 32.63
C GLY A 98 7.58 -34.73 31.37
N ASP A 99 7.30 -36.03 31.44
CA ASP A 99 7.68 -37.00 30.40
C ASP A 99 6.84 -36.78 29.12
N ASP A 100 5.51 -36.70 29.27
CA ASP A 100 4.57 -36.62 28.15
C ASP A 100 4.76 -35.33 27.34
N GLU A 101 4.86 -34.18 27.99
CA GLU A 101 5.07 -32.89 27.33
C GLU A 101 6.48 -32.77 26.74
N PHE A 102 7.48 -33.38 27.39
CA PHE A 102 8.83 -33.44 26.83
C PHE A 102 8.90 -34.30 25.56
N ASP A 103 8.18 -35.43 25.52
CA ASP A 103 8.09 -36.26 24.33
C ASP A 103 7.30 -35.53 23.21
N LEU A 104 6.25 -34.79 23.56
CA LEU A 104 5.54 -33.94 22.62
C LEU A 104 6.48 -32.87 22.02
N TRP A 105 7.23 -32.14 22.88
CA TRP A 105 8.24 -31.18 22.42
C TRP A 105 9.32 -31.82 21.56
N LYS A 106 9.82 -33.01 21.93
CA LYS A 106 10.85 -33.72 21.18
C LYS A 106 10.38 -34.10 19.78
N ASN A 107 9.12 -34.48 19.60
CA ASN A 107 8.50 -34.89 18.34
C ASN A 107 7.95 -33.71 17.53
N ALA A 108 7.82 -32.51 18.09
CA ALA A 108 7.39 -31.33 17.40
C ALA A 108 8.35 -30.98 16.26
N ASP A 109 7.78 -30.62 15.12
CA ASP A 109 8.53 -30.24 13.92
C ASP A 109 8.63 -28.72 13.79
N LEU A 110 9.63 -28.25 13.05
CA LEU A 110 9.72 -26.84 12.69
C LEU A 110 8.51 -26.44 11.83
N GLY A 111 7.89 -25.34 12.19
CA GLY A 111 6.64 -24.89 11.59
C GLY A 111 5.39 -25.22 12.41
N ASP A 112 5.45 -26.13 13.39
CA ASP A 112 4.34 -26.37 14.30
C ASP A 112 4.01 -25.09 15.10
N ILE A 113 2.73 -24.88 15.41
CA ILE A 113 2.30 -23.81 16.32
C ILE A 113 2.25 -24.40 17.73
N VAL A 114 2.91 -23.74 18.65
CA VAL A 114 3.07 -24.22 20.03
C VAL A 114 2.69 -23.14 21.03
N GLY A 115 2.21 -23.57 22.19
CA GLY A 115 2.00 -22.77 23.38
C GLY A 115 2.99 -23.19 24.46
N VAL A 116 3.55 -22.22 25.16
CA VAL A 116 4.50 -22.46 26.26
C VAL A 116 4.14 -21.58 27.43
N GLU A 117 3.90 -22.23 28.58
CA GLU A 117 3.74 -21.53 29.86
C GLU A 117 5.02 -21.73 30.67
N GLY A 118 5.51 -20.69 31.31
CA GLY A 118 6.77 -20.77 32.05
C GLY A 118 7.14 -19.46 32.71
N VAL A 119 8.41 -19.33 33.05
CA VAL A 119 8.95 -18.16 33.75
C VAL A 119 10.10 -17.55 32.95
N MET A 120 10.27 -16.24 33.04
CA MET A 120 11.35 -15.54 32.37
C MET A 120 12.70 -15.84 33.03
N PHE A 121 13.73 -16.01 32.21
CA PHE A 121 15.11 -16.15 32.69
C PHE A 121 16.10 -15.69 31.62
N LYS A 122 17.32 -15.41 32.02
CA LYS A 122 18.43 -15.18 31.09
C LYS A 122 19.38 -16.37 31.05
N THR A 123 19.78 -16.75 29.83
CA THR A 123 20.84 -17.79 29.62
C THR A 123 22.20 -17.32 30.10
N ASN A 124 23.17 -18.20 30.10
CA ASN A 124 24.59 -17.82 30.43
C ASN A 124 25.18 -16.84 29.43
N THR A 125 24.63 -16.78 28.20
CA THR A 125 25.03 -15.83 27.13
C THR A 125 24.22 -14.54 27.17
N GLY A 126 23.33 -14.37 28.15
CA GLY A 126 22.49 -13.17 28.34
C GLY A 126 21.20 -13.13 27.53
N GLU A 127 20.87 -14.18 26.77
CA GLU A 127 19.64 -14.21 25.99
C GLU A 127 18.41 -14.40 26.87
N LEU A 128 17.44 -13.45 26.78
CA LEU A 128 16.16 -13.52 27.49
C LEU A 128 15.32 -14.66 26.92
N SER A 129 14.82 -15.52 27.77
CA SER A 129 14.17 -16.77 27.39
C SER A 129 13.02 -17.13 28.34
N VAL A 130 12.10 -17.97 27.87
CA VAL A 130 11.08 -18.59 28.72
C VAL A 130 11.53 -19.99 29.13
N LYS A 131 11.68 -20.21 30.44
CA LYS A 131 11.91 -21.54 31.02
C LYS A 131 10.55 -22.25 31.12
N ALA A 132 10.32 -23.19 30.20
CA ALA A 132 9.05 -23.88 30.10
C ALA A 132 8.71 -24.70 31.35
N LYS A 133 7.52 -24.53 31.86
CA LYS A 133 6.86 -25.37 32.87
C LYS A 133 5.78 -26.25 32.24
N LYS A 134 5.25 -25.80 31.05
CA LYS A 134 4.27 -26.53 30.26
C LYS A 134 4.54 -26.29 28.77
N PHE A 135 4.38 -27.33 27.96
CA PHE A 135 4.52 -27.28 26.51
C PHE A 135 3.28 -27.89 25.85
N THR A 136 2.63 -27.15 24.98
CA THR A 136 1.38 -27.56 24.32
C THR A 136 1.55 -27.47 22.79
N LEU A 137 1.19 -28.51 22.07
CA LEU A 137 1.04 -28.44 20.62
C LEU A 137 -0.34 -27.85 20.31
N LEU A 138 -0.36 -26.71 19.60
CA LEU A 138 -1.60 -26.03 19.22
C LEU A 138 -2.01 -26.35 17.78
N THR A 139 -1.04 -26.52 16.85
CA THR A 139 -1.34 -26.91 15.47
C THR A 139 -0.16 -27.63 14.86
N LYS A 140 -0.40 -28.84 14.35
CA LYS A 140 0.58 -29.63 13.62
C LYS A 140 0.76 -29.12 12.19
N SER A 141 1.98 -28.73 11.83
CA SER A 141 2.35 -28.37 10.47
C SER A 141 2.63 -29.61 9.63
N LEU A 142 1.91 -29.78 8.52
CA LEU A 142 2.04 -30.95 7.65
C LEU A 142 2.99 -30.75 6.46
N ARG A 143 3.47 -29.51 6.27
CA ARG A 143 4.48 -29.18 5.25
C ARG A 143 5.72 -28.58 5.90
N PRO A 144 6.93 -28.95 5.43
CA PRO A 144 8.14 -28.29 5.91
C PRO A 144 8.16 -26.82 5.48
N LEU A 145 8.76 -25.97 6.31
CA LEU A 145 9.05 -24.60 5.91
C LEU A 145 10.13 -24.57 4.81
N PRO A 146 10.16 -23.57 3.94
CA PRO A 146 11.27 -23.28 3.04
C PRO A 146 12.62 -23.19 3.82
N ASP A 147 13.74 -23.31 3.10
CA ASP A 147 15.06 -23.33 3.70
C ASP A 147 15.29 -22.13 4.65
N LYS A 148 15.83 -22.44 5.83
CA LYS A 148 15.90 -21.54 6.98
C LYS A 148 16.87 -20.39 6.86
N PHE A 149 17.94 -20.56 6.10
CA PHE A 149 19.09 -19.65 6.17
C PHE A 149 18.96 -18.40 5.31
N HIS A 150 18.06 -18.42 4.34
CA HIS A 150 17.91 -17.33 3.35
C HIS A 150 16.47 -16.86 3.16
N GLY A 151 15.51 -17.39 3.92
CA GLY A 151 14.08 -17.15 3.68
C GLY A 151 13.63 -17.70 2.32
N LEU A 152 12.44 -17.29 1.86
CA LEU A 152 11.94 -17.63 0.54
C LEU A 152 12.55 -16.68 -0.49
N GLN A 153 13.55 -17.16 -1.28
CA GLN A 153 14.30 -16.33 -2.23
C GLN A 153 13.58 -16.14 -3.57
N ASP A 154 12.76 -17.11 -3.98
CA ASP A 154 11.98 -17.00 -5.22
C ASP A 154 10.92 -15.92 -5.08
N ILE A 155 11.14 -14.77 -5.74
CA ILE A 155 10.26 -13.60 -5.70
C ILE A 155 8.85 -13.95 -6.20
N GLU A 156 8.72 -14.77 -7.24
CA GLU A 156 7.40 -15.17 -7.76
C GLU A 156 6.65 -16.04 -6.74
N GLN A 157 7.34 -16.96 -6.08
CA GLN A 157 6.77 -17.79 -5.03
C GLN A 157 6.36 -16.94 -3.81
N ARG A 158 7.13 -15.92 -3.43
CA ARG A 158 6.78 -14.97 -2.36
C ARG A 158 5.43 -14.30 -2.62
N TYR A 159 5.16 -13.89 -3.85
CA TYR A 159 3.89 -13.27 -4.22
C TYR A 159 2.74 -14.26 -4.28
N ARG A 160 2.96 -15.47 -4.81
CA ARG A 160 1.93 -16.53 -4.95
C ARG A 160 1.60 -17.20 -3.62
N GLN A 161 2.58 -17.36 -2.74
CA GLN A 161 2.45 -17.99 -1.43
C GLN A 161 2.82 -17.01 -0.33
N ARG A 162 2.12 -15.89 -0.27
CA ARG A 162 2.38 -14.79 0.68
C ARG A 162 2.46 -15.26 2.12
N TYR A 163 1.70 -16.27 2.50
CA TYR A 163 1.77 -16.86 3.83
C TYR A 163 3.15 -17.47 4.15
N LEU A 164 3.85 -18.03 3.17
CA LEU A 164 5.23 -18.50 3.37
C LEU A 164 6.22 -17.33 3.44
N ASP A 165 6.03 -16.32 2.61
CA ASP A 165 6.82 -15.08 2.65
C ASP A 165 6.73 -14.42 4.04
N LEU A 166 5.51 -14.27 4.59
CA LEU A 166 5.30 -13.70 5.93
C LEU A 166 5.90 -14.54 7.06
N ILE A 167 5.95 -15.87 6.91
CA ILE A 167 6.57 -16.76 7.90
C ILE A 167 8.09 -16.61 7.89
N THR A 168 8.69 -16.41 6.72
CA THR A 168 10.15 -16.55 6.53
C THR A 168 10.89 -15.24 6.33
N ASN A 169 10.21 -14.15 5.99
CA ASN A 169 10.80 -12.84 5.70
C ASN A 169 10.21 -11.76 6.62
N GLU A 170 10.98 -11.36 7.63
CA GLU A 170 10.58 -10.32 8.59
C GLU A 170 10.34 -8.96 7.91
N ASP A 171 11.10 -8.64 6.87
CA ASP A 171 10.96 -7.40 6.09
C ASP A 171 9.58 -7.32 5.44
N SER A 172 9.08 -8.43 4.89
CA SER A 172 7.71 -8.48 4.32
C SER A 172 6.66 -8.20 5.39
N THR A 173 6.78 -8.82 6.55
CA THR A 173 5.86 -8.59 7.68
C THR A 173 5.90 -7.13 8.11
N ARG A 174 7.08 -6.54 8.25
CA ARG A 174 7.26 -5.12 8.61
C ARG A 174 6.62 -4.18 7.56
N THR A 175 6.78 -4.47 6.27
CA THR A 175 6.18 -3.69 5.19
C THR A 175 4.64 -3.65 5.33
N PHE A 176 3.98 -4.79 5.58
CA PHE A 176 2.52 -4.82 5.73
C PHE A 176 2.02 -4.21 7.03
N ILE A 177 2.77 -4.33 8.12
CA ILE A 177 2.48 -3.62 9.38
C ILE A 177 2.57 -2.10 9.14
N ASN A 178 3.64 -1.64 8.49
CA ASN A 178 3.83 -0.22 8.17
C ASN A 178 2.75 0.29 7.21
N ARG A 179 2.35 -0.50 6.21
CA ARG A 179 1.20 -0.16 5.35
C ARG A 179 -0.06 0.13 6.17
N SER A 180 -0.38 -0.72 7.14
CA SER A 180 -1.54 -0.52 8.01
C SER A 180 -1.41 0.73 8.87
N LYS A 181 -0.21 1.01 9.41
CA LYS A 181 0.08 2.22 10.17
C LYS A 181 -0.01 3.49 9.31
N ILE A 182 0.54 3.46 8.09
CA ILE A 182 0.47 4.58 7.13
C ILE A 182 -0.99 4.97 6.86
N ILE A 183 -1.85 3.99 6.57
CA ILE A 183 -3.29 4.24 6.34
C ILE A 183 -3.97 4.77 7.61
N GLN A 184 -3.63 4.23 8.77
CA GLN A 184 -4.18 4.69 10.04
C GLN A 184 -3.78 6.14 10.34
N GLU A 185 -2.51 6.50 10.15
CA GLU A 185 -2.02 7.88 10.38
C GLU A 185 -2.59 8.87 9.36
N MET A 186 -2.81 8.45 8.12
CA MET A 186 -3.53 9.23 7.12
C MET A 186 -4.95 9.58 7.59
N ARG A 187 -5.69 8.58 8.12
CA ARG A 187 -7.01 8.81 8.71
C ARG A 187 -6.96 9.73 9.91
N ASN A 188 -6.03 9.50 10.83
CA ASN A 188 -5.85 10.34 12.01
C ASN A 188 -5.60 11.80 11.63
N TYR A 189 -4.71 12.04 10.66
CA TYR A 189 -4.38 13.36 10.17
C TYR A 189 -5.60 14.09 9.58
N LEU A 190 -6.33 13.43 8.69
CA LEU A 190 -7.51 14.02 8.02
C LEU A 190 -8.67 14.24 8.98
N ASN A 191 -8.96 13.28 9.85
CA ASN A 191 -10.02 13.40 10.85
C ASN A 191 -9.73 14.58 11.80
N ASN A 192 -8.47 14.79 12.20
CA ASN A 192 -8.05 15.91 13.04
C ASN A 192 -8.18 17.26 12.31
N LYS A 193 -8.18 17.27 10.98
CA LYS A 193 -8.44 18.47 10.15
C LYS A 193 -9.94 18.67 9.83
N GLY A 194 -10.80 17.83 10.36
CA GLY A 194 -12.25 17.93 10.21
C GLY A 194 -12.81 17.30 8.92
N PHE A 195 -12.02 16.47 8.23
CA PHE A 195 -12.53 15.68 7.11
C PHE A 195 -13.41 14.52 7.61
N LEU A 196 -14.46 14.24 6.85
CA LEU A 196 -15.35 13.10 7.06
C LEU A 196 -14.97 11.95 6.12
N GLU A 197 -14.66 10.77 6.66
CA GLU A 197 -14.51 9.57 5.84
C GLU A 197 -15.89 9.08 5.38
N VAL A 198 -16.03 8.84 4.08
CA VAL A 198 -17.29 8.39 3.46
C VAL A 198 -17.04 7.15 2.60
N GLU A 199 -18.12 6.48 2.25
CA GLU A 199 -18.13 5.36 1.30
C GLU A 199 -19.05 5.67 0.14
N THR A 200 -18.60 5.41 -1.10
CA THR A 200 -19.37 5.56 -2.32
C THR A 200 -19.40 4.26 -3.12
N PRO A 201 -20.29 4.10 -4.10
CA PRO A 201 -20.40 2.83 -4.84
C PRO A 201 -19.10 2.42 -5.55
N MET A 202 -18.77 1.13 -5.50
CA MET A 202 -17.72 0.53 -6.33
C MET A 202 -18.21 0.15 -7.74
N MET A 203 -19.52 -0.04 -7.92
CA MET A 203 -20.14 -0.34 -9.21
C MET A 203 -20.88 0.89 -9.70
N HIS A 204 -20.49 1.38 -10.87
CA HIS A 204 -21.02 2.60 -11.48
C HIS A 204 -21.86 2.27 -12.73
N GLN A 205 -22.84 3.08 -13.02
CA GLN A 205 -23.59 3.00 -14.29
C GLN A 205 -22.81 3.63 -15.44
N ILE A 206 -21.97 4.62 -15.12
CA ILE A 206 -21.10 5.33 -16.07
C ILE A 206 -19.69 5.34 -15.48
N ALA A 207 -18.67 4.93 -16.26
CA ALA A 207 -17.29 5.06 -15.86
C ALA A 207 -16.82 6.52 -16.03
N GLY A 208 -16.23 7.09 -14.98
CA GLY A 208 -15.79 8.50 -15.04
C GLY A 208 -14.84 8.85 -13.88
N GLY A 209 -14.33 10.08 -13.90
CA GLY A 209 -13.40 10.61 -12.89
C GLY A 209 -11.92 10.31 -13.15
N ALA A 210 -11.59 9.56 -14.21
CA ALA A 210 -10.22 9.29 -14.64
C ALA A 210 -10.20 8.90 -16.12
N ALA A 211 -9.04 9.00 -16.76
CA ALA A 211 -8.77 8.43 -18.08
C ALA A 211 -8.24 6.99 -17.89
N ALA A 212 -9.12 6.00 -17.99
CA ALA A 212 -8.77 4.59 -17.80
C ALA A 212 -9.85 3.67 -18.38
N ARG A 213 -9.47 2.42 -18.71
CA ARG A 213 -10.43 1.40 -19.12
C ARG A 213 -11.09 0.74 -17.91
N PRO A 214 -12.44 0.67 -17.83
CA PRO A 214 -13.15 0.00 -16.76
C PRO A 214 -13.19 -1.52 -16.95
N PHE A 215 -13.32 -2.26 -15.85
CA PHE A 215 -13.88 -3.60 -15.88
C PHE A 215 -15.39 -3.52 -15.98
N VAL A 216 -15.97 -4.36 -16.82
CA VAL A 216 -17.42 -4.43 -17.07
C VAL A 216 -18.00 -5.63 -16.34
N THR A 217 -19.13 -5.43 -15.66
CA THR A 217 -19.90 -6.50 -15.02
C THR A 217 -21.40 -6.37 -15.36
N HIS A 218 -22.18 -7.38 -14.99
CA HIS A 218 -23.61 -7.42 -15.29
C HIS A 218 -24.42 -7.70 -14.02
N HIS A 219 -25.45 -6.86 -13.77
CA HIS A 219 -26.39 -7.07 -12.68
C HIS A 219 -27.56 -7.93 -13.15
N ASN A 220 -27.57 -9.23 -12.85
CA ASN A 220 -28.51 -10.20 -13.38
C ASN A 220 -29.98 -9.85 -13.10
N ALA A 221 -30.31 -9.42 -11.88
CA ALA A 221 -31.69 -9.17 -11.51
C ALA A 221 -32.27 -7.90 -12.17
N LEU A 222 -31.42 -6.93 -12.51
CA LEU A 222 -31.83 -5.67 -13.17
C LEU A 222 -31.57 -5.69 -14.67
N ASP A 223 -30.95 -6.76 -15.19
CA ASP A 223 -30.49 -6.86 -16.58
C ASP A 223 -29.71 -5.61 -17.02
N ALA A 224 -28.77 -5.16 -16.19
CA ALA A 224 -28.05 -3.90 -16.37
C ALA A 224 -26.54 -4.11 -16.41
N THR A 225 -25.88 -3.43 -17.36
CA THR A 225 -24.41 -3.34 -17.41
C THR A 225 -23.92 -2.35 -16.38
N LEU A 226 -22.91 -2.73 -15.61
CA LEU A 226 -22.23 -1.89 -14.64
C LEU A 226 -20.72 -1.91 -14.88
N TYR A 227 -20.05 -0.89 -14.38
CA TYR A 227 -18.62 -0.71 -14.47
C TYR A 227 -18.01 -0.69 -13.06
N MET A 228 -16.91 -1.41 -12.87
CA MET A 228 -16.10 -1.22 -11.66
C MET A 228 -15.48 0.17 -11.71
N ARG A 229 -15.56 0.93 -10.61
CA ARG A 229 -15.08 2.31 -10.56
C ARG A 229 -13.60 2.42 -10.91
N ILE A 230 -13.25 3.40 -11.73
CA ILE A 230 -11.88 3.75 -12.10
C ILE A 230 -11.32 4.91 -11.26
N ALA A 231 -12.20 5.65 -10.60
CA ALA A 231 -11.94 6.76 -9.69
C ALA A 231 -13.12 6.93 -8.71
N ILE A 232 -12.94 7.74 -7.67
CA ILE A 232 -13.95 8.02 -6.64
C ILE A 232 -14.54 9.43 -6.83
N GLU A 233 -13.88 10.26 -7.59
CA GLU A 233 -14.02 11.71 -7.77
C GLU A 233 -15.46 12.21 -7.90
N LEU A 234 -16.20 11.75 -8.91
CA LEU A 234 -17.49 12.35 -9.24
C LEU A 234 -18.56 12.14 -8.16
N HIS A 235 -18.47 11.07 -7.38
CA HIS A 235 -19.37 10.84 -6.26
C HIS A 235 -19.01 11.74 -5.07
N LEU A 236 -17.72 11.93 -4.77
CA LEU A 236 -17.30 12.82 -3.68
C LEU A 236 -17.66 14.29 -3.98
N LYS A 237 -17.52 14.72 -5.23
CA LYS A 237 -17.96 16.08 -5.63
C LYS A 237 -19.47 16.30 -5.47
N ARG A 238 -20.29 15.28 -5.73
CA ARG A 238 -21.73 15.34 -5.43
C ARG A 238 -22.01 15.54 -3.94
N LEU A 239 -21.16 14.99 -3.06
CA LEU A 239 -21.26 15.22 -1.61
C LEU A 239 -20.88 16.66 -1.23
N ILE A 240 -19.89 17.25 -1.90
CA ILE A 240 -19.56 18.67 -1.76
C ILE A 240 -20.75 19.56 -2.18
N VAL A 241 -21.38 19.28 -3.31
CA VAL A 241 -22.64 19.95 -3.72
C VAL A 241 -23.71 19.80 -2.64
N GLY A 242 -23.81 18.64 -2.02
CA GLY A 242 -24.73 18.33 -0.92
C GLY A 242 -24.42 18.99 0.41
N GLY A 243 -23.31 19.76 0.50
CA GLY A 243 -22.91 20.52 1.70
C GLY A 243 -21.99 19.77 2.68
N LEU A 244 -21.44 18.61 2.32
CA LEU A 244 -20.38 17.97 3.06
C LEU A 244 -19.03 18.61 2.65
N GLU A 245 -18.62 19.67 3.36
CA GLU A 245 -17.56 20.58 2.93
C GLU A 245 -16.16 19.96 2.92
N LYS A 246 -15.92 18.89 3.68
CA LYS A 246 -14.63 18.19 3.75
C LYS A 246 -14.88 16.68 3.79
N VAL A 247 -14.58 15.99 2.72
CA VAL A 247 -14.80 14.54 2.61
C VAL A 247 -13.55 13.84 2.07
N TYR A 248 -13.37 12.59 2.46
CA TYR A 248 -12.41 11.70 1.84
C TYR A 248 -12.92 10.26 1.82
N GLU A 249 -12.41 9.48 0.87
CA GLU A 249 -12.61 8.04 0.81
C GLU A 249 -11.30 7.35 0.51
N ILE A 250 -10.99 6.31 1.29
CA ILE A 250 -9.89 5.38 1.03
C ILE A 250 -10.50 4.10 0.47
N GLY A 251 -10.22 3.77 -0.78
CA GLY A 251 -10.86 2.63 -1.41
C GLY A 251 -10.09 2.03 -2.57
N ARG A 252 -10.59 0.87 -3.01
CA ARG A 252 -10.13 0.22 -4.23
C ARG A 252 -10.72 0.88 -5.45
N VAL A 253 -9.89 1.05 -6.46
CA VAL A 253 -10.28 1.38 -7.83
C VAL A 253 -9.73 0.32 -8.78
N PHE A 254 -10.35 0.20 -9.95
CA PHE A 254 -10.15 -0.92 -10.86
C PHE A 254 -9.88 -0.38 -12.26
N ARG A 255 -8.72 -0.71 -12.83
CA ARG A 255 -8.36 -0.30 -14.19
C ARG A 255 -7.97 -1.52 -15.00
N ASN A 256 -8.65 -1.74 -16.12
CA ASN A 256 -8.46 -2.88 -17.01
C ASN A 256 -7.27 -2.65 -17.94
N GLU A 257 -6.10 -2.58 -17.35
CA GLU A 257 -4.82 -2.25 -17.98
C GLU A 257 -3.79 -3.38 -17.79
N GLY A 258 -2.58 -3.17 -18.31
CA GLY A 258 -1.49 -4.12 -18.19
C GLY A 258 -1.00 -4.29 -16.73
N VAL A 259 -0.45 -5.46 -16.43
CA VAL A 259 0.14 -5.80 -15.13
C VAL A 259 1.67 -5.65 -15.20
N SER A 260 2.25 -4.89 -14.29
CA SER A 260 3.70 -4.65 -14.22
C SER A 260 4.18 -4.58 -12.77
N THR A 261 5.44 -4.23 -12.57
CA THR A 261 5.97 -3.89 -11.24
C THR A 261 5.41 -2.57 -10.69
N ARG A 262 4.78 -1.76 -11.53
CA ARG A 262 4.20 -0.45 -11.20
C ARG A 262 2.68 -0.46 -11.18
N HIS A 263 2.02 -1.42 -11.85
CA HIS A 263 0.57 -1.44 -12.09
C HIS A 263 -0.04 -2.79 -11.70
N ASN A 264 -1.13 -2.72 -10.95
CA ASN A 264 -2.00 -3.84 -10.59
C ASN A 264 -3.43 -3.47 -11.02
N PRO A 265 -4.23 -4.39 -11.55
CA PRO A 265 -5.56 -4.05 -12.08
C PRO A 265 -6.54 -3.51 -11.04
N GLU A 266 -6.29 -3.78 -9.78
CA GLU A 266 -6.95 -3.14 -8.64
C GLU A 266 -5.88 -2.58 -7.69
N PHE A 267 -6.09 -1.37 -7.20
CA PHE A 267 -5.17 -0.71 -6.30
C PHE A 267 -5.92 0.20 -5.33
N THR A 268 -5.25 0.62 -4.26
CA THR A 268 -5.85 1.49 -3.24
C THR A 268 -5.44 2.93 -3.49
N MET A 269 -6.42 3.81 -3.50
CA MET A 269 -6.17 5.25 -3.49
C MET A 269 -7.00 5.95 -2.42
N ILE A 270 -6.60 7.14 -2.07
CA ILE A 270 -7.41 8.10 -1.36
C ILE A 270 -7.78 9.22 -2.33
N GLU A 271 -9.02 9.64 -2.28
CA GLU A 271 -9.43 10.93 -2.82
C GLU A 271 -10.07 11.76 -1.71
N LEU A 272 -9.79 13.05 -1.71
CA LEU A 272 -10.34 14.01 -0.77
C LEU A 272 -10.71 15.32 -1.46
N TYR A 273 -11.72 15.98 -0.91
CA TYR A 273 -12.23 17.26 -1.44
C TYR A 273 -12.52 18.19 -0.28
N GLU A 274 -12.08 19.47 -0.41
CA GLU A 274 -12.26 20.52 0.57
C GLU A 274 -12.88 21.74 -0.09
N ALA A 275 -14.09 22.11 0.35
CA ALA A 275 -14.76 23.31 -0.08
C ALA A 275 -14.01 24.57 0.39
N TYR A 276 -14.05 25.60 -0.44
CA TYR A 276 -13.40 26.91 -0.20
C TYR A 276 -11.86 26.84 -0.15
N ALA A 277 -11.26 25.78 -0.70
CA ALA A 277 -9.83 25.61 -0.89
C ALA A 277 -9.48 25.64 -2.38
N ASP A 278 -8.23 25.98 -2.69
CA ASP A 278 -7.65 25.92 -4.02
C ASP A 278 -6.49 24.89 -4.09
N TYR A 279 -5.88 24.75 -5.25
CA TYR A 279 -4.78 23.81 -5.46
C TYR A 279 -3.51 24.13 -4.64
N HIS A 280 -3.29 25.39 -4.22
CA HIS A 280 -2.20 25.74 -3.32
C HIS A 280 -2.43 25.22 -1.89
N ASP A 281 -3.67 25.36 -1.39
CA ASP A 281 -4.06 24.79 -0.09
C ASP A 281 -3.86 23.27 -0.10
N ILE A 282 -4.20 22.63 -1.23
CA ILE A 282 -4.04 21.18 -1.41
C ILE A 282 -2.56 20.77 -1.52
N MET A 283 -1.67 21.59 -2.11
CA MET A 283 -0.22 21.35 -2.05
C MET A 283 0.27 21.34 -0.59
N ASP A 284 -0.12 22.35 0.20
CA ASP A 284 0.28 22.45 1.61
C ASP A 284 -0.26 21.30 2.44
N LEU A 285 -1.51 20.89 2.20
CA LEU A 285 -2.12 19.72 2.84
C LEU A 285 -1.36 18.44 2.51
N THR A 286 -1.03 18.23 1.23
CA THR A 286 -0.32 17.03 0.75
C THR A 286 1.07 16.93 1.37
N GLU A 287 1.85 17.99 1.31
CA GLU A 287 3.20 18.07 1.88
C GLU A 287 3.20 17.81 3.38
N SER A 288 2.31 18.49 4.13
CA SER A 288 2.22 18.34 5.58
C SER A 288 1.71 16.97 6.01
N MET A 289 0.76 16.37 5.28
CA MET A 289 0.23 15.05 5.57
C MET A 289 1.27 13.94 5.35
N VAL A 290 1.96 13.96 4.21
CA VAL A 290 2.98 12.92 3.91
C VAL A 290 4.16 13.03 4.87
N ARG A 291 4.60 14.25 5.21
CA ARG A 291 5.64 14.49 6.24
C ARG A 291 5.21 13.95 7.61
N HIS A 292 3.98 14.24 8.03
CA HIS A 292 3.42 13.73 9.28
C HIS A 292 3.43 12.19 9.31
N ILE A 293 2.90 11.55 8.28
CA ILE A 293 2.85 10.08 8.19
C ILE A 293 4.26 9.47 8.28
N ALA A 294 5.23 10.03 7.56
CA ALA A 294 6.60 9.54 7.58
C ALA A 294 7.22 9.64 8.99
N ASN A 295 7.03 10.76 9.68
CA ASN A 295 7.53 10.94 11.04
C ASN A 295 6.86 10.00 12.05
N GLU A 296 5.53 9.87 12.02
CA GLU A 296 4.80 9.01 12.97
C GLU A 296 5.07 7.52 12.76
N VAL A 297 5.19 7.07 11.50
CA VAL A 297 5.35 5.63 11.20
C VAL A 297 6.80 5.19 11.22
N LEU A 298 7.72 6.02 10.71
CA LEU A 298 9.12 5.66 10.52
C LEU A 298 10.08 6.37 11.49
N GLY A 299 9.59 7.38 12.22
CA GLY A 299 10.40 8.23 13.10
C GLY A 299 11.28 9.25 12.36
N SER A 300 11.13 9.38 11.04
CA SER A 300 11.88 10.33 10.21
C SER A 300 11.16 10.60 8.89
N ALA A 301 11.13 11.86 8.47
CA ALA A 301 10.70 12.25 7.13
C ALA A 301 11.85 12.25 6.09
N LYS A 302 13.05 11.78 6.45
CA LYS A 302 14.10 11.43 5.49
C LYS A 302 14.10 9.92 5.30
N VAL A 303 13.65 9.48 4.12
CA VAL A 303 13.44 8.07 3.83
C VAL A 303 14.43 7.57 2.78
N GLN A 304 14.75 6.26 2.84
CA GLN A 304 15.54 5.60 1.80
C GLN A 304 14.58 4.97 0.79
N TYR A 305 14.86 5.13 -0.47
CA TYR A 305 14.13 4.45 -1.52
C TYR A 305 15.06 4.09 -2.70
N ASN A 306 15.22 2.80 -2.96
CA ASN A 306 16.04 2.28 -4.06
C ASN A 306 17.48 2.85 -4.08
N GLY A 307 18.07 3.04 -2.90
CA GLY A 307 19.42 3.57 -2.70
C GLY A 307 19.55 5.09 -2.66
N GLU A 308 18.46 5.81 -2.90
CA GLU A 308 18.41 7.28 -2.82
C GLU A 308 17.80 7.74 -1.49
N THR A 309 18.32 8.85 -0.96
CA THR A 309 17.70 9.51 0.20
C THR A 309 16.67 10.54 -0.28
N ILE A 310 15.42 10.33 0.09
CA ILE A 310 14.31 11.23 -0.23
C ILE A 310 14.01 12.10 0.99
N ASP A 311 14.14 13.40 0.82
CA ASP A 311 13.90 14.40 1.86
C ASP A 311 12.44 14.89 1.81
N LEU A 312 11.57 14.27 2.62
CA LEU A 312 10.19 14.72 2.81
C LEU A 312 10.06 15.81 3.88
N GLU A 313 11.17 16.12 4.63
CA GLU A 313 11.16 17.08 5.72
C GLU A 313 11.26 18.53 5.22
N SER A 314 12.15 18.78 4.27
CA SER A 314 12.33 20.11 3.67
C SER A 314 11.13 20.52 2.82
N ALA A 315 10.99 21.83 2.56
CA ALA A 315 9.95 22.34 1.66
C ALA A 315 10.12 21.74 0.25
N TRP A 316 9.01 21.29 -0.32
CA TRP A 316 9.01 20.64 -1.63
C TRP A 316 9.05 21.67 -2.77
N THR A 317 9.72 21.31 -3.85
CA THR A 317 9.81 22.17 -5.04
C THR A 317 8.44 22.30 -5.69
N ARG A 318 8.09 23.53 -6.12
CA ARG A 318 6.90 23.85 -6.92
C ARG A 318 7.35 24.47 -8.22
N LEU A 319 7.09 23.83 -9.35
CA LEU A 319 7.60 24.23 -10.65
C LEU A 319 6.47 24.16 -11.69
N HIS A 320 6.29 25.24 -12.44
CA HIS A 320 5.33 25.25 -13.54
C HIS A 320 5.80 24.32 -14.69
N ILE A 321 4.89 23.58 -15.32
CA ILE A 321 5.24 22.59 -16.35
C ILE A 321 6.02 23.22 -17.51
N VAL A 322 5.67 24.46 -17.92
CA VAL A 322 6.39 25.17 -18.99
C VAL A 322 7.81 25.52 -18.57
N ASP A 323 8.01 25.95 -17.32
CA ASP A 323 9.34 26.26 -16.80
C ASP A 323 10.20 25.01 -16.70
N ALA A 324 9.62 23.88 -16.25
CA ALA A 324 10.31 22.59 -16.23
C ALA A 324 10.79 22.18 -17.63
N VAL A 325 9.92 22.29 -18.63
CA VAL A 325 10.28 21.97 -20.03
C VAL A 325 11.34 22.94 -20.55
N LYS A 326 11.19 24.22 -20.26
CA LYS A 326 12.16 25.26 -20.69
C LYS A 326 13.54 25.05 -20.09
N GLU A 327 13.62 24.74 -18.80
CA GLU A 327 14.90 24.44 -18.12
C GLU A 327 15.61 23.22 -18.70
N ALA A 328 14.85 22.17 -19.03
CA ALA A 328 15.40 20.91 -19.52
C ALA A 328 15.73 20.91 -21.01
N THR A 329 14.96 21.61 -21.82
CA THR A 329 15.02 21.52 -23.30
C THR A 329 15.36 22.83 -24.02
N GLY A 330 15.22 23.97 -23.36
CA GLY A 330 15.32 25.32 -23.94
C GLY A 330 14.05 25.78 -24.65
N VAL A 331 13.01 24.93 -24.76
CA VAL A 331 11.75 25.27 -25.44
C VAL A 331 10.82 25.99 -24.48
N ASP A 332 10.44 27.23 -24.85
CA ASP A 332 9.51 28.06 -24.09
C ASP A 332 8.09 27.95 -24.65
N PHE A 333 7.27 27.10 -24.02
CA PHE A 333 5.89 26.89 -24.44
C PHE A 333 4.97 28.09 -24.18
N TYR A 334 5.37 29.09 -23.37
CA TYR A 334 4.64 30.36 -23.31
C TYR A 334 4.64 31.10 -24.66
N GLU A 335 5.71 30.96 -25.44
CA GLU A 335 5.86 31.61 -26.72
C GLU A 335 5.28 30.82 -27.91
N VAL A 336 5.00 29.52 -27.73
CA VAL A 336 4.38 28.65 -28.78
C VAL A 336 2.91 29.06 -28.99
N LYS A 337 2.52 29.34 -30.22
CA LYS A 337 1.21 29.93 -30.54
C LYS A 337 0.26 29.02 -31.33
N SER A 338 0.75 27.90 -31.86
CA SER A 338 -0.08 26.97 -32.62
C SER A 338 0.31 25.51 -32.43
N ASP A 339 -0.60 24.62 -32.79
CA ASP A 339 -0.36 23.17 -32.79
C ASP A 339 0.75 22.79 -33.78
N GLU A 340 0.81 23.46 -34.92
CA GLU A 340 1.83 23.21 -35.96
C GLU A 340 3.24 23.58 -35.47
N GLU A 341 3.37 24.69 -34.76
CA GLU A 341 4.63 25.10 -34.13
C GLU A 341 5.06 24.11 -33.05
N ALA A 342 4.13 23.66 -32.18
CA ALA A 342 4.40 22.65 -31.18
C ALA A 342 4.85 21.32 -31.80
N LYS A 343 4.21 20.88 -32.88
CA LYS A 343 4.59 19.66 -33.62
C LYS A 343 5.98 19.79 -34.27
N ALA A 344 6.32 20.95 -34.78
CA ALA A 344 7.65 21.21 -35.36
C ALA A 344 8.73 21.12 -34.28
N LEU A 345 8.51 21.71 -33.10
CA LEU A 345 9.41 21.64 -31.96
C LEU A 345 9.54 20.20 -31.43
N ALA A 346 8.45 19.45 -31.36
CA ALA A 346 8.49 18.04 -30.96
C ALA A 346 9.40 17.23 -31.89
N LYS A 347 9.28 17.43 -33.20
CA LYS A 347 10.13 16.76 -34.18
C LYS A 347 11.60 17.16 -34.03
N GLU A 348 11.89 18.45 -33.82
CA GLU A 348 13.26 18.97 -33.64
C GLU A 348 13.92 18.35 -32.39
N HIS A 349 13.16 18.21 -31.31
CA HIS A 349 13.66 17.68 -30.03
C HIS A 349 13.53 16.16 -29.87
N GLY A 350 13.07 15.44 -30.91
CA GLY A 350 12.91 13.99 -30.88
C GLY A 350 11.87 13.51 -29.89
N ILE A 351 10.80 14.27 -29.73
CA ILE A 351 9.64 13.90 -28.91
C ILE A 351 8.67 13.07 -29.76
N GLU A 352 8.29 11.91 -29.29
CA GLU A 352 7.31 11.06 -29.97
C GLU A 352 5.89 11.60 -29.74
N ILE A 353 5.17 11.92 -30.83
CA ILE A 353 3.80 12.44 -30.76
C ILE A 353 2.90 11.74 -31.79
N LYS A 354 1.59 11.76 -31.55
CA LYS A 354 0.56 11.37 -32.51
C LYS A 354 0.11 12.59 -33.34
N ASP A 355 -0.28 12.39 -34.59
CA ASP A 355 -0.73 13.46 -35.46
C ASP A 355 -1.96 14.24 -34.94
N THR A 356 -2.78 13.58 -34.13
CA THR A 356 -3.98 14.16 -33.53
C THR A 356 -3.71 15.04 -32.32
N MET A 357 -2.48 15.05 -31.80
CA MET A 357 -2.11 15.81 -30.60
C MET A 357 -2.10 17.31 -30.88
N LYS A 358 -2.58 18.07 -29.92
CA LYS A 358 -2.61 19.54 -29.89
C LYS A 358 -1.51 20.06 -28.97
N TYR A 359 -1.41 21.39 -28.89
CA TYR A 359 -0.45 22.12 -28.08
C TYR A 359 -0.26 21.52 -26.67
N GLY A 360 -1.35 21.37 -25.93
CA GLY A 360 -1.29 20.88 -24.53
C GLY A 360 -0.83 19.43 -24.42
N HIS A 361 -1.27 18.55 -25.32
CA HIS A 361 -0.78 17.17 -25.38
C HIS A 361 0.73 17.12 -25.66
N ILE A 362 1.20 17.97 -26.57
CA ILE A 362 2.62 18.00 -26.96
C ILE A 362 3.49 18.53 -25.81
N LEU A 363 3.04 19.58 -25.12
CA LEU A 363 3.73 20.06 -23.91
C LEU A 363 3.87 18.96 -22.87
N ASN A 364 2.81 18.18 -22.65
CA ASN A 364 2.84 17.06 -21.72
C ASN A 364 3.82 15.96 -22.18
N GLU A 365 3.87 15.65 -23.46
CA GLU A 365 4.84 14.68 -24.01
C GLU A 365 6.30 15.16 -23.82
N PHE A 366 6.57 16.46 -23.95
CA PHE A 366 7.88 17.01 -23.60
C PHE A 366 8.23 16.76 -22.15
N PHE A 367 7.28 16.99 -21.26
CA PHE A 367 7.45 16.75 -19.83
C PHE A 367 7.68 15.25 -19.53
N GLU A 368 6.80 14.38 -19.98
CA GLU A 368 6.88 12.93 -19.72
C GLU A 368 8.18 12.32 -20.25
N GLN A 369 8.57 12.66 -21.50
CA GLN A 369 9.72 12.04 -22.14
C GLN A 369 11.08 12.62 -21.73
N LYS A 370 11.15 13.84 -21.16
CA LYS A 370 12.43 14.50 -20.84
C LYS A 370 12.64 14.83 -19.37
N ILE A 371 11.57 14.97 -18.59
CA ILE A 371 11.67 15.54 -17.24
C ILE A 371 11.23 14.57 -16.17
N GLU A 372 10.10 13.89 -16.34
CA GLU A 372 9.46 13.08 -15.31
C GLU A 372 10.44 12.16 -14.57
N GLU A 373 11.22 11.36 -15.29
CA GLU A 373 12.18 10.40 -14.72
C GLU A 373 13.34 11.08 -13.98
N THR A 374 13.58 12.38 -14.17
CA THR A 374 14.66 13.14 -13.52
C THR A 374 14.26 13.70 -12.16
N LEU A 375 12.96 13.69 -11.82
CA LEU A 375 12.43 14.28 -10.60
C LEU A 375 12.58 13.31 -9.42
N ILE A 376 13.75 13.32 -8.78
CA ILE A 376 14.05 12.41 -7.67
C ILE A 376 13.45 12.90 -6.36
N GLN A 377 13.68 14.16 -5.99
CA GLN A 377 13.14 14.77 -4.78
C GLN A 377 11.68 15.22 -4.99
N PRO A 378 10.87 15.33 -3.91
CA PRO A 378 9.48 15.73 -4.01
C PRO A 378 9.30 17.04 -4.77
N THR A 379 8.58 16.99 -5.89
CA THR A 379 8.36 18.12 -6.77
C THR A 379 6.92 18.18 -7.24
N PHE A 380 6.24 19.28 -6.94
CA PHE A 380 4.95 19.59 -7.53
C PHE A 380 5.18 20.23 -8.90
N ILE A 381 4.66 19.58 -9.94
CA ILE A 381 4.55 20.16 -11.27
C ILE A 381 3.15 20.70 -11.43
N TYR A 382 3.01 22.02 -11.63
CA TYR A 382 1.70 22.64 -11.74
C TYR A 382 1.49 23.36 -13.07
N GLY A 383 0.26 23.77 -13.36
CA GLY A 383 -0.08 24.45 -14.61
C GLY A 383 -0.25 23.48 -15.79
N HIS A 384 -0.83 22.30 -15.54
CA HIS A 384 -1.09 21.34 -16.61
C HIS A 384 -2.05 21.89 -17.65
N PRO A 385 -1.86 21.55 -18.94
CA PRO A 385 -2.70 22.03 -20.04
C PRO A 385 -4.18 21.71 -19.88
N THR A 386 -5.03 22.62 -20.37
CA THR A 386 -6.49 22.47 -20.33
C THR A 386 -6.97 21.25 -21.13
N GLU A 387 -6.32 20.94 -22.24
CA GLU A 387 -6.69 19.81 -23.12
C GLU A 387 -6.61 18.44 -22.42
N ILE A 388 -5.69 18.29 -21.46
CA ILE A 388 -5.49 17.05 -20.72
C ILE A 388 -6.04 17.09 -19.29
N SER A 389 -6.81 18.13 -18.96
CA SER A 389 -7.31 18.37 -17.60
C SER A 389 -8.82 18.63 -17.60
N PRO A 390 -9.66 17.62 -17.97
CA PRO A 390 -11.08 17.83 -18.24
C PRO A 390 -11.93 18.20 -17.02
N LEU A 391 -11.41 17.98 -15.79
CA LEU A 391 -12.13 18.21 -14.54
C LEU A 391 -11.52 19.36 -13.70
N ALA A 392 -10.43 19.96 -14.18
CA ALA A 392 -9.74 21.03 -13.50
C ALA A 392 -10.17 22.43 -13.98
N LYS A 393 -10.20 23.38 -13.07
CA LYS A 393 -10.51 24.79 -13.35
C LYS A 393 -9.41 25.43 -14.16
N LYS A 394 -9.77 26.20 -15.20
CA LYS A 394 -8.81 26.99 -15.98
C LYS A 394 -8.15 28.06 -15.11
N ASN A 395 -6.85 28.26 -15.32
CA ASN A 395 -6.17 29.39 -14.72
C ASN A 395 -6.73 30.71 -15.29
N PRO A 396 -7.12 31.68 -14.45
CA PRO A 396 -7.73 32.91 -14.95
C PRO A 396 -6.76 33.84 -15.68
N GLU A 397 -5.45 33.72 -15.44
CA GLU A 397 -4.43 34.55 -16.08
C GLU A 397 -4.03 33.99 -17.46
N ASP A 398 -3.95 32.67 -17.59
CA ASP A 398 -3.68 31.98 -18.85
C ASP A 398 -4.57 30.74 -19.02
N PRO A 399 -5.70 30.86 -19.72
CA PRO A 399 -6.66 29.76 -19.88
C PRO A 399 -6.17 28.54 -20.67
N ARG A 400 -4.95 28.58 -21.23
CA ARG A 400 -4.30 27.41 -21.82
C ARG A 400 -3.95 26.36 -20.75
N PHE A 401 -3.79 26.82 -19.51
CA PHE A 401 -3.43 26.00 -18.35
C PHE A 401 -4.57 25.89 -17.35
N THR A 402 -4.43 24.96 -16.44
CA THR A 402 -5.37 24.75 -15.34
C THR A 402 -4.67 24.90 -14.00
N ASP A 403 -5.42 25.21 -12.96
CA ASP A 403 -4.99 25.19 -11.57
C ASP A 403 -4.88 23.75 -11.07
N ARG A 404 -3.97 22.98 -11.65
CA ARG A 404 -3.71 21.56 -11.42
C ARG A 404 -2.24 21.33 -11.13
N PHE A 405 -1.96 20.42 -10.22
CA PHE A 405 -0.61 19.87 -10.04
C PHE A 405 -0.60 18.35 -10.02
N GLU A 406 0.54 17.81 -10.34
CA GLU A 406 0.92 16.44 -10.03
C GLU A 406 2.17 16.45 -9.15
N LEU A 407 2.24 15.52 -8.18
CA LEU A 407 3.40 15.33 -7.32
C LEU A 407 4.27 14.21 -7.87
N PHE A 408 5.52 14.52 -8.16
CA PHE A 408 6.53 13.55 -8.59
C PHE A 408 7.56 13.31 -7.50
N ILE A 409 7.85 12.04 -7.24
CA ILE A 409 8.94 11.58 -6.36
C ILE A 409 9.56 10.35 -7.01
N VAL A 410 10.89 10.33 -7.13
CA VAL A 410 11.66 9.25 -7.75
C VAL A 410 11.16 8.91 -9.16
N GLY A 411 10.93 9.97 -9.96
CA GLY A 411 10.48 9.84 -11.35
C GLY A 411 9.12 9.18 -11.52
N ARG A 412 8.20 9.39 -10.54
CA ARG A 412 6.85 8.80 -10.57
C ARG A 412 5.83 9.75 -9.99
N GLU A 413 4.67 9.83 -10.60
CA GLU A 413 3.49 10.47 -10.05
C GLU A 413 3.04 9.76 -8.78
N HIS A 414 2.87 10.52 -7.69
CA HIS A 414 2.33 10.07 -6.41
C HIS A 414 0.95 10.66 -6.08
N ALA A 415 0.68 11.87 -6.58
CA ALA A 415 -0.58 12.56 -6.36
C ALA A 415 -0.96 13.41 -7.57
N ASN A 416 -2.27 13.58 -7.76
CA ASN A 416 -2.86 14.49 -8.73
C ASN A 416 -3.95 15.31 -8.04
N ALA A 417 -3.93 16.62 -8.24
CA ALA A 417 -4.82 17.53 -7.54
C ALA A 417 -5.07 18.80 -8.34
N PHE A 418 -6.21 19.41 -8.11
CA PHE A 418 -6.57 20.65 -8.78
C PHE A 418 -7.62 21.46 -8.02
N THR A 419 -7.75 22.74 -8.37
CA THR A 419 -8.96 23.49 -8.11
C THR A 419 -10.03 22.93 -9.03
N GLU A 420 -11.14 22.48 -8.46
CA GLU A 420 -12.18 21.76 -9.17
C GLU A 420 -12.94 22.67 -10.16
N LEU A 421 -13.20 22.15 -11.35
CA LEU A 421 -14.10 22.82 -12.29
C LEU A 421 -15.52 22.77 -11.75
N ASN A 422 -16.06 23.92 -11.35
CA ASN A 422 -17.37 24.06 -10.76
C ASN A 422 -18.38 24.83 -11.66
N ASP A 423 -17.96 25.17 -12.89
CA ASP A 423 -18.84 25.74 -13.91
C ASP A 423 -19.49 24.59 -14.71
N PRO A 424 -20.82 24.38 -14.59
CA PRO A 424 -21.50 23.28 -15.27
C PRO A 424 -21.46 23.42 -16.81
N ILE A 425 -21.41 24.65 -17.32
CA ILE A 425 -21.39 24.91 -18.78
C ILE A 425 -20.01 24.54 -19.35
N ASP A 426 -18.93 25.00 -18.70
CA ASP A 426 -17.56 24.61 -19.10
C ASP A 426 -17.36 23.09 -18.93
N GLN A 427 -17.83 22.50 -17.82
CA GLN A 427 -17.74 21.07 -17.59
C GLN A 427 -18.43 20.24 -18.67
N LYS A 428 -19.64 20.63 -19.08
CA LYS A 428 -20.35 19.96 -20.18
C LYS A 428 -19.57 20.04 -21.48
N GLY A 429 -19.05 21.22 -21.82
CA GLY A 429 -18.20 21.41 -23.01
C GLY A 429 -16.93 20.54 -22.99
N ARG A 430 -16.31 20.35 -21.78
CA ARG A 430 -15.15 19.46 -21.63
C ARG A 430 -15.52 17.99 -21.87
N PHE A 431 -16.64 17.52 -21.33
CA PHE A 431 -17.12 16.16 -21.60
C PHE A 431 -17.50 15.95 -23.08
N GLU A 432 -18.11 16.93 -23.74
CA GLU A 432 -18.37 16.87 -25.17
C GLU A 432 -17.08 16.75 -25.99
N ALA A 433 -16.02 17.48 -25.63
CA ALA A 433 -14.71 17.36 -26.25
C ALA A 433 -14.10 15.95 -26.05
N GLN A 434 -14.24 15.38 -24.87
CA GLN A 434 -13.79 14.00 -24.57
C GLN A 434 -14.55 12.96 -25.40
N LEU A 435 -15.85 13.14 -25.65
CA LEU A 435 -16.61 12.25 -26.54
C LEU A 435 -16.13 12.30 -27.99
N VAL A 436 -15.66 13.45 -28.46
CA VAL A 436 -15.04 13.57 -29.80
C VAL A 436 -13.73 12.77 -29.84
N GLU A 437 -12.88 12.86 -28.82
CA GLU A 437 -11.65 12.09 -28.72
C GLU A 437 -11.94 10.58 -28.67
N LYS A 438 -12.96 10.17 -27.91
CA LYS A 438 -13.41 8.77 -27.85
C LYS A 438 -13.83 8.25 -29.22
N ALA A 439 -14.57 9.04 -29.97
CA ALA A 439 -14.96 8.69 -31.35
C ALA A 439 -13.74 8.58 -32.32
N GLN A 440 -12.63 9.22 -31.99
CA GLN A 440 -11.37 9.13 -32.72
C GLN A 440 -10.46 7.99 -32.25
N GLY A 441 -10.92 7.13 -31.31
CA GLY A 441 -10.22 5.94 -30.85
C GLY A 441 -9.49 6.08 -29.53
N ASN A 442 -9.76 7.15 -28.76
CA ASN A 442 -9.28 7.25 -27.38
C ASN A 442 -10.25 6.53 -26.42
N ASP A 443 -10.04 5.23 -26.19
CA ASP A 443 -10.90 4.40 -25.34
C ASP A 443 -10.87 4.80 -23.86
N GLU A 444 -9.93 5.64 -23.44
CA GLU A 444 -9.75 6.13 -22.06
C GLU A 444 -10.44 7.48 -21.82
N ALA A 445 -10.95 8.12 -22.87
CA ALA A 445 -11.67 9.40 -22.76
C ALA A 445 -12.93 9.27 -21.90
N HIS A 446 -13.25 10.33 -21.17
CA HIS A 446 -14.42 10.41 -20.30
C HIS A 446 -15.74 10.25 -21.06
N GLU A 447 -16.73 9.66 -20.40
CA GLU A 447 -18.11 9.63 -20.86
C GLU A 447 -18.89 10.85 -20.34
N MET A 448 -20.02 11.15 -20.98
CA MET A 448 -20.94 12.16 -20.48
C MET A 448 -21.69 11.61 -19.25
N ASP A 449 -21.60 12.32 -18.14
CA ASP A 449 -22.38 12.08 -16.93
C ASP A 449 -23.35 13.25 -16.73
N GLU A 450 -24.55 13.11 -17.30
CA GLU A 450 -25.57 14.17 -17.24
C GLU A 450 -26.04 14.44 -15.81
N ASP A 451 -26.10 13.41 -14.93
CA ASP A 451 -26.46 13.57 -13.52
C ASP A 451 -25.39 14.39 -12.77
N TYR A 452 -24.12 14.23 -13.13
CA TYR A 452 -23.05 15.05 -12.55
C TYR A 452 -23.15 16.51 -13.03
N ILE A 453 -23.47 16.75 -14.31
CA ILE A 453 -23.71 18.11 -14.80
C ILE A 453 -24.88 18.75 -14.06
N GLU A 454 -26.02 18.03 -13.92
CA GLU A 454 -27.20 18.51 -13.16
C GLU A 454 -26.79 18.82 -11.70
N ALA A 455 -25.98 17.98 -11.05
CA ALA A 455 -25.49 18.25 -9.71
C ALA A 455 -24.72 19.57 -9.64
N LEU A 456 -23.83 19.84 -10.60
CA LEU A 456 -23.10 21.11 -10.66
C LEU A 456 -24.01 22.33 -10.86
N GLU A 457 -25.13 22.18 -11.56
CA GLU A 457 -26.13 23.25 -11.76
C GLU A 457 -26.81 23.67 -10.46
N TYR A 458 -26.85 22.79 -9.43
CA TYR A 458 -27.28 23.17 -8.08
C TYR A 458 -26.24 23.99 -7.31
N GLY A 459 -25.01 24.08 -7.81
CA GLY A 459 -23.94 24.90 -7.28
C GLY A 459 -22.94 24.10 -6.43
N MET A 460 -21.76 23.87 -6.97
CA MET A 460 -20.60 23.38 -6.19
C MET A 460 -19.78 24.58 -5.73
N PRO A 461 -19.47 24.73 -4.42
CA PRO A 461 -18.58 25.80 -3.95
C PRO A 461 -17.19 25.66 -4.60
N PRO A 462 -16.37 26.73 -4.62
CA PRO A 462 -14.95 26.58 -4.94
C PRO A 462 -14.33 25.45 -4.09
N THR A 463 -13.65 24.51 -4.71
CA THR A 463 -13.23 23.29 -4.05
C THR A 463 -11.85 22.88 -4.53
N GLY A 464 -10.96 22.50 -3.62
CA GLY A 464 -9.73 21.80 -3.92
C GLY A 464 -9.90 20.29 -3.77
N GLY A 465 -9.40 19.53 -4.72
CA GLY A 465 -9.45 18.08 -4.71
C GLY A 465 -8.08 17.43 -4.88
N LEU A 466 -7.91 16.24 -4.34
CA LEU A 466 -6.65 15.48 -4.31
C LEU A 466 -6.90 14.00 -4.45
N GLY A 467 -6.14 13.34 -5.33
CA GLY A 467 -6.01 11.89 -5.38
C GLY A 467 -4.58 11.46 -5.08
N ILE A 468 -4.39 10.50 -4.16
CA ILE A 468 -3.08 9.89 -3.87
C ILE A 468 -3.17 8.38 -4.05
N GLY A 469 -2.23 7.80 -4.80
CA GLY A 469 -2.03 6.37 -4.87
C GLY A 469 -1.41 5.84 -3.58
N ILE A 470 -2.21 5.22 -2.71
CA ILE A 470 -1.72 4.71 -1.41
C ILE A 470 -0.65 3.65 -1.61
N ASP A 471 -0.80 2.76 -2.60
CA ASP A 471 0.21 1.74 -2.86
C ASP A 471 1.57 2.37 -3.21
N ARG A 472 1.59 3.42 -4.02
CA ARG A 472 2.82 4.15 -4.36
C ARG A 472 3.44 4.84 -3.15
N LEU A 473 2.62 5.46 -2.29
CA LEU A 473 3.09 6.07 -1.05
C LEU A 473 3.69 5.03 -0.11
N VAL A 474 3.05 3.87 0.03
CA VAL A 474 3.59 2.76 0.84
C VAL A 474 4.89 2.22 0.25
N MET A 475 4.99 2.07 -1.08
CA MET A 475 6.24 1.69 -1.75
C MET A 475 7.38 2.64 -1.38
N LEU A 476 7.15 3.95 -1.45
CA LEU A 476 8.12 4.98 -1.09
C LEU A 476 8.55 4.88 0.38
N LEU A 477 7.60 4.79 1.30
CA LEU A 477 7.85 4.81 2.74
C LEU A 477 8.39 3.48 3.30
N THR A 478 8.37 2.39 2.51
CA THR A 478 8.84 1.06 2.93
C THR A 478 9.99 0.52 2.08
N ASP A 479 10.60 1.36 1.24
CA ASP A 479 11.65 0.98 0.30
C ASP A 479 11.28 -0.27 -0.52
N SER A 480 10.09 -0.25 -1.08
CA SER A 480 9.55 -1.37 -1.85
C SER A 480 9.47 -1.01 -3.34
N PRO A 481 10.35 -1.54 -4.20
CA PRO A 481 10.45 -1.10 -5.60
C PRO A 481 9.30 -1.58 -6.48
N SER A 482 8.55 -2.61 -6.06
CA SER A 482 7.43 -3.18 -6.80
C SER A 482 6.11 -3.03 -6.03
N ILE A 483 5.04 -2.69 -6.75
CA ILE A 483 3.68 -2.66 -6.18
C ILE A 483 3.27 -4.02 -5.58
N ARG A 484 3.82 -5.13 -6.09
CA ARG A 484 3.59 -6.47 -5.58
C ARG A 484 4.17 -6.70 -4.19
N ASP A 485 5.18 -5.93 -3.79
CA ASP A 485 5.79 -6.00 -2.46
C ASP A 485 4.86 -5.42 -1.38
N VAL A 486 4.00 -4.48 -1.75
CA VAL A 486 3.09 -3.77 -0.84
C VAL A 486 1.63 -4.23 -0.93
N LEU A 487 1.31 -5.15 -1.83
CA LEU A 487 0.02 -5.83 -1.93
C LEU A 487 0.13 -7.23 -1.31
N LEU A 488 -0.77 -7.56 -0.37
CA LEU A 488 -0.79 -8.89 0.25
C LEU A 488 -0.97 -9.98 -0.80
N PHE A 489 -1.93 -9.81 -1.69
CA PHE A 489 -2.24 -10.76 -2.77
C PHE A 489 -2.29 -10.00 -4.12
N PRO A 490 -1.12 -9.73 -4.74
CA PRO A 490 -1.08 -9.08 -6.04
C PRO A 490 -1.66 -10.00 -7.13
N TYR A 491 -2.21 -9.38 -8.18
CA TYR A 491 -2.64 -10.16 -9.33
C TYR A 491 -1.41 -10.81 -10.02
N MET A 492 -1.49 -12.12 -10.22
CA MET A 492 -0.44 -12.91 -10.86
C MET A 492 -1.04 -13.66 -12.05
N ARG A 493 -0.35 -13.61 -13.20
CA ARG A 493 -0.76 -14.43 -14.34
C ARG A 493 -0.85 -15.90 -13.94
N GLN A 494 -1.88 -16.59 -14.43
CA GLN A 494 -1.96 -18.05 -14.25
C GLN A 494 -0.79 -18.71 -14.98
N LYS A 495 -0.23 -19.75 -14.34
CA LYS A 495 0.83 -20.59 -14.96
C LYS A 495 0.22 -21.53 -15.98
#